data_4c549f2210f3fefb910de0c7c1f3988c
#
_entry.id   4c549f2210f3fefb910de0c7c1f3988c
#
_cell.length_a   1.000
_cell.length_b   1.000
_cell.length_c   1.000
_cell.angle_alpha   90.00
_cell.angle_beta   90.00
_cell.angle_gamma   90.00
#
_symmetry.space_group_name_H-M   'P 1'
#
loop_
_entity.id
_entity.type
_entity.pdbx_description
1 polymer ?
#
loop_
_entity_poly.entity_id
_entity_poly.type
_entity_poly.pdbx_seq_one_letter_code
_entity_poly.pdbx_strand_id
1 'polypeptide(L)'
;MAMATAGDLSQPFAWPDAGVTRIPYRLYDDPEIYALEQRRIFRGPVWNYLCLDIEIPEPGDFKTTTVGEVPVIVARDLDGQVHAMVNRCSHKGALVCLRERGNARQLTCVYHSWTFDLQGRLKGIAFRNGTNGQGGMPAGFDPDQHRLEPLRVDTFCGLIFGAFAEEMPA
;
A
#
# COMPACT_ATOMS: atom_id res chain seq x y z
N MET A 1 22.99 17.34 17.70
CA MET A 1 22.86 16.04 17.01
C MET A 1 23.21 16.30 15.55
N ALA A 2 24.39 15.87 15.10
CA ALA A 2 24.86 16.10 13.73
C ALA A 2 24.05 15.18 12.80
N MET A 3 23.39 15.76 11.78
CA MET A 3 22.81 15.01 10.68
C MET A 3 23.96 14.31 9.95
N ALA A 4 23.94 12.98 9.92
CA ALA A 4 24.84 12.22 9.08
C ALA A 4 24.57 12.60 7.61
N THR A 5 25.61 13.05 6.92
CA THR A 5 25.58 13.32 5.49
C THR A 5 25.25 12.03 4.75
N ALA A 6 24.28 12.08 3.85
CA ALA A 6 23.93 10.96 3.00
C ALA A 6 25.20 10.46 2.30
N GLY A 7 25.61 9.23 2.61
CA GLY A 7 26.73 8.58 1.97
C GLY A 7 26.45 8.41 0.48
N ASP A 8 27.49 8.57 -0.34
CA ASP A 8 27.41 8.39 -1.79
C ASP A 8 27.07 6.92 -2.12
N LEU A 9 25.78 6.64 -2.35
CA LEU A 9 25.28 5.31 -2.77
C LEU A 9 25.68 4.94 -4.20
N SER A 10 26.46 5.77 -4.92
CA SER A 10 27.06 5.45 -6.22
C SER A 10 28.23 4.48 -6.08
N GLN A 11 28.83 4.35 -4.90
CA GLN A 11 29.88 3.39 -4.64
C GLN A 11 29.28 1.98 -4.49
N PRO A 12 29.74 0.99 -5.29
CA PRO A 12 29.28 -0.37 -5.13
C PRO A 12 29.63 -0.85 -3.72
N PHE A 13 28.67 -1.53 -3.08
CA PHE A 13 28.90 -2.17 -1.80
C PHE A 13 30.09 -3.12 -1.92
N ALA A 14 31.19 -2.85 -1.22
CA ALA A 14 32.36 -3.69 -1.24
C ALA A 14 32.09 -4.96 -0.40
N TRP A 15 31.94 -6.08 -1.06
CA TRP A 15 31.90 -7.38 -0.40
C TRP A 15 33.27 -7.66 0.23
N PRO A 16 33.31 -8.36 1.39
CA PRO A 16 34.57 -8.83 1.97
C PRO A 16 35.36 -9.69 0.99
N ASP A 17 36.67 -9.68 1.06
CA ASP A 17 37.55 -10.54 0.23
C ASP A 17 37.22 -12.03 0.35
N ALA A 18 36.60 -12.45 1.45
CA ALA A 18 36.05 -13.79 1.66
C ALA A 18 34.80 -14.12 0.78
N GLY A 19 34.37 -13.19 -0.10
CA GLY A 19 33.22 -13.37 -0.96
C GLY A 19 31.89 -13.44 -0.20
N VAL A 20 30.92 -14.18 -0.78
CA VAL A 20 29.54 -14.29 -0.24
C VAL A 20 29.40 -15.21 0.97
N THR A 21 30.48 -15.78 1.48
CA THR A 21 30.44 -16.68 2.64
C THR A 21 30.17 -15.95 3.96
N ARG A 22 30.31 -14.62 3.97
CA ARG A 22 29.98 -13.75 5.11
C ARG A 22 29.26 -12.52 4.59
N ILE A 23 28.12 -12.24 5.22
CA ILE A 23 27.35 -11.01 4.98
C ILE A 23 27.78 -9.98 6.02
N PRO A 24 28.24 -8.79 5.63
CA PRO A 24 28.56 -7.73 6.59
C PRO A 24 27.33 -7.34 7.39
N TYR A 25 27.47 -7.22 8.71
CA TYR A 25 26.35 -6.83 9.60
C TYR A 25 25.72 -5.50 9.23
N ARG A 26 26.50 -4.58 8.64
CA ARG A 26 26.00 -3.30 8.11
C ARG A 26 24.76 -3.45 7.20
N LEU A 27 24.63 -4.57 6.47
CA LEU A 27 23.46 -4.79 5.60
C LEU A 27 22.15 -4.92 6.37
N TYR A 28 22.21 -5.24 7.67
CA TYR A 28 21.04 -5.47 8.50
C TYR A 28 20.64 -4.25 9.36
N ASP A 29 21.54 -3.29 9.56
CA ASP A 29 21.32 -2.18 10.49
C ASP A 29 21.59 -0.79 9.91
N ASP A 30 22.07 -0.69 8.67
CA ASP A 30 22.33 0.57 8.01
C ASP A 30 21.04 1.22 7.50
N PRO A 31 20.64 2.41 8.02
CA PRO A 31 19.39 3.07 7.63
C PRO A 31 19.38 3.53 6.16
N GLU A 32 20.54 3.76 5.55
CA GLU A 32 20.61 4.15 4.13
C GLU A 32 20.33 2.93 3.22
N ILE A 33 20.87 1.77 3.58
CA ILE A 33 20.59 0.50 2.88
C ILE A 33 19.11 0.17 3.03
N TYR A 34 18.55 0.26 4.24
CA TYR A 34 17.13 0.05 4.48
C TYR A 34 16.25 0.98 3.63
N ALA A 35 16.57 2.28 3.60
CA ALA A 35 15.83 3.22 2.76
C ALA A 35 15.95 2.90 1.26
N LEU A 36 17.09 2.33 0.82
CA LEU A 36 17.29 1.88 -0.55
C LEU A 36 16.44 0.64 -0.87
N GLU A 37 16.36 -0.33 0.03
CA GLU A 37 15.50 -1.50 -0.07
C GLU A 37 14.03 -1.11 -0.18
N GLN A 38 13.55 -0.19 0.67
CA GLN A 38 12.19 0.35 0.60
C GLN A 38 11.88 0.91 -0.79
N ARG A 39 12.81 1.66 -1.41
CA ARG A 39 12.60 2.26 -2.73
C ARG A 39 12.75 1.29 -3.89
N ARG A 40 13.78 0.41 -3.86
CA ARG A 40 14.16 -0.42 -5.02
C ARG A 40 13.50 -1.79 -5.03
N ILE A 41 13.21 -2.34 -3.85
CA ILE A 41 12.59 -3.65 -3.69
C ILE A 41 11.10 -3.47 -3.44
N PHE A 42 10.72 -2.98 -2.27
CA PHE A 42 9.32 -2.97 -1.86
C PHE A 42 8.44 -2.04 -2.71
N ARG A 43 8.93 -0.86 -3.07
CA ARG A 43 8.22 0.09 -3.96
C ARG A 43 8.72 0.08 -5.41
N GLY A 44 9.71 -0.74 -5.70
CA GLY A 44 10.27 -0.90 -7.04
C GLY A 44 9.44 -1.84 -7.92
N PRO A 45 9.95 -2.16 -9.13
CA PRO A 45 9.29 -3.08 -10.06
C PRO A 45 9.51 -4.54 -9.64
N VAL A 46 9.01 -4.89 -8.47
CA VAL A 46 9.12 -6.21 -7.85
C VAL A 46 7.74 -6.66 -7.36
N TRP A 47 7.41 -7.92 -7.62
CA TRP A 47 6.22 -8.56 -7.09
C TRP A 47 6.43 -8.88 -5.60
N ASN A 48 5.61 -8.28 -4.75
CA ASN A 48 5.58 -8.53 -3.32
C ASN A 48 4.44 -9.48 -2.99
N TYR A 49 4.70 -10.54 -2.22
CA TYR A 49 3.65 -11.42 -1.72
C TYR A 49 2.71 -10.65 -0.77
N LEU A 50 1.42 -10.80 -0.97
CA LEU A 50 0.40 -10.13 -0.16
C LEU A 50 -0.36 -11.12 0.74
N CYS A 51 -0.93 -12.17 0.18
CA CYS A 51 -1.68 -13.20 0.91
C CYS A 51 -1.94 -14.42 0.02
N LEU A 52 -2.52 -15.46 0.62
CA LEU A 52 -3.09 -16.58 -0.13
C LEU A 52 -4.51 -16.22 -0.64
N ASP A 53 -4.85 -16.70 -1.81
CA ASP A 53 -6.18 -16.53 -2.41
C ASP A 53 -7.30 -17.08 -1.49
N ILE A 54 -7.02 -18.21 -0.83
CA ILE A 54 -7.92 -18.84 0.15
C ILE A 54 -8.17 -18.01 1.42
N GLU A 55 -7.40 -16.96 1.67
CA GLU A 55 -7.61 -16.08 2.82
C GLU A 55 -8.70 -15.03 2.57
N ILE A 56 -9.08 -14.83 1.29
CA ILE A 56 -10.15 -13.93 0.87
C ILE A 56 -11.02 -14.61 -0.19
N PRO A 57 -11.64 -15.77 0.11
CA PRO A 57 -12.33 -16.61 -0.89
C PRO A 57 -13.61 -16.00 -1.45
N GLU A 58 -14.34 -15.22 -0.66
CA GLU A 58 -15.67 -14.74 -0.99
C GLU A 58 -15.70 -13.28 -1.42
N PRO A 59 -16.65 -12.87 -2.30
CA PRO A 59 -16.87 -11.47 -2.60
C PRO A 59 -17.11 -10.64 -1.32
N GLY A 60 -16.39 -9.53 -1.20
CA GLY A 60 -16.39 -8.69 -0.02
C GLY A 60 -15.28 -8.99 0.97
N ASP A 61 -14.60 -10.12 0.85
CA ASP A 61 -13.50 -10.45 1.75
C ASP A 61 -12.33 -9.51 1.56
N PHE A 62 -11.70 -9.16 2.68
CA PHE A 62 -10.48 -8.38 2.69
C PHE A 62 -9.50 -8.85 3.76
N LYS A 63 -8.23 -8.56 3.52
CA LYS A 63 -7.13 -8.73 4.45
C LYS A 63 -6.22 -7.51 4.43
N THR A 64 -5.67 -7.13 5.58
CA THR A 64 -4.60 -6.14 5.66
C THR A 64 -3.25 -6.83 5.78
N THR A 65 -2.24 -6.24 5.15
CA THR A 65 -0.84 -6.69 5.17
C THR A 65 0.08 -5.48 5.03
N THR A 66 1.37 -5.71 4.86
CA THR A 66 2.35 -4.65 4.57
C THR A 66 3.23 -5.05 3.40
N VAL A 67 3.68 -4.05 2.64
CA VAL A 67 4.76 -4.18 1.66
C VAL A 67 5.85 -3.23 2.10
N GLY A 68 6.94 -3.77 2.64
CA GLY A 68 7.90 -2.98 3.39
C GLY A 68 7.18 -2.25 4.55
N GLU A 69 7.31 -0.92 4.60
CA GLU A 69 6.64 -0.07 5.60
C GLU A 69 5.22 0.36 5.19
N VAL A 70 4.79 0.04 3.98
CA VAL A 70 3.50 0.52 3.46
C VAL A 70 2.38 -0.42 3.85
N PRO A 71 1.38 0.04 4.64
CA PRO A 71 0.20 -0.75 4.94
C PRO A 71 -0.67 -0.90 3.69
N VAL A 72 -1.13 -2.12 3.42
CA VAL A 72 -1.90 -2.50 2.23
C VAL A 72 -3.18 -3.21 2.64
N ILE A 73 -4.27 -2.97 1.90
CA ILE A 73 -5.50 -3.75 1.92
C ILE A 73 -5.52 -4.59 0.65
N VAL A 74 -5.76 -5.89 0.79
CA VAL A 74 -6.10 -6.79 -0.31
C VAL A 74 -7.57 -7.11 -0.17
N ALA A 75 -8.36 -6.96 -1.22
CA ALA A 75 -9.80 -7.19 -1.17
C ALA A 75 -10.29 -7.90 -2.43
N ARG A 76 -11.23 -8.83 -2.26
CA ARG A 76 -12.02 -9.37 -3.36
C ARG A 76 -13.27 -8.53 -3.50
N ASP A 77 -13.43 -7.88 -4.64
CA ASP A 77 -14.62 -7.08 -4.89
C ASP A 77 -15.89 -7.93 -5.09
N LEU A 78 -17.02 -7.26 -5.27
CA LEU A 78 -18.31 -7.95 -5.39
C LEU A 78 -18.47 -8.74 -6.71
N ASP A 79 -17.59 -8.46 -7.69
CA ASP A 79 -17.52 -9.17 -8.96
C ASP A 79 -16.48 -10.32 -8.93
N GLY A 80 -15.86 -10.56 -7.77
CA GLY A 80 -14.86 -11.60 -7.53
C GLY A 80 -13.43 -11.25 -7.95
N GLN A 81 -13.19 -10.02 -8.38
CA GLN A 81 -11.84 -9.57 -8.77
C GLN A 81 -11.01 -9.15 -7.55
N VAL A 82 -9.75 -9.51 -7.55
CA VAL A 82 -8.82 -9.14 -6.47
C VAL A 82 -8.18 -7.78 -6.75
N HIS A 83 -8.21 -6.92 -5.76
CA HIS A 83 -7.59 -5.60 -5.76
C HIS A 83 -6.66 -5.45 -4.56
N ALA A 84 -5.59 -4.67 -4.72
CA ALA A 84 -4.75 -4.25 -3.60
C ALA A 84 -4.56 -2.74 -3.65
N MET A 85 -4.54 -2.11 -2.48
CA MET A 85 -4.43 -0.66 -2.36
C MET A 85 -3.75 -0.27 -1.06
N VAL A 86 -3.12 0.89 -1.05
CA VAL A 86 -2.51 1.45 0.17
C VAL A 86 -3.60 1.71 1.21
N ASN A 87 -3.41 1.18 2.41
CA ASN A 87 -4.31 1.38 3.54
C ASN A 87 -4.10 2.76 4.20
N ARG A 88 -4.19 3.82 3.41
CA ARG A 88 -4.08 5.21 3.86
C ARG A 88 -5.15 6.06 3.20
N CYS A 89 -6.00 6.67 4.03
CA CYS A 89 -7.07 7.55 3.55
C CYS A 89 -6.49 8.74 2.79
N SER A 90 -6.95 8.95 1.56
CA SER A 90 -6.54 10.06 0.69
C SER A 90 -6.89 11.45 1.24
N HIS A 91 -7.68 11.52 2.32
CA HIS A 91 -8.00 12.78 3.01
C HIS A 91 -6.84 13.27 3.91
N LYS A 92 -6.46 12.48 4.93
CA LYS A 92 -5.48 12.86 5.97
C LYS A 92 -4.54 11.70 6.35
N GLY A 93 -4.44 10.65 5.55
CA GLY A 93 -3.48 9.57 5.74
C GLY A 93 -3.77 8.58 6.88
N ALA A 94 -4.91 8.67 7.54
CA ALA A 94 -5.29 7.68 8.56
C ALA A 94 -5.50 6.30 7.92
N LEU A 95 -5.26 5.21 8.68
CA LEU A 95 -5.61 3.87 8.22
C LEU A 95 -7.12 3.79 7.96
N VAL A 96 -7.49 3.31 6.79
CA VAL A 96 -8.90 3.11 6.40
C VAL A 96 -9.46 1.88 7.07
N CYS A 97 -8.71 0.77 7.01
CA CYS A 97 -9.07 -0.50 7.62
C CYS A 97 -8.15 -0.79 8.81
N LEU A 98 -8.74 -0.96 10.01
CA LEU A 98 -8.03 -1.30 11.24
C LEU A 98 -8.11 -2.80 11.57
N ARG A 99 -8.92 -3.56 10.83
CA ARG A 99 -9.09 -5.00 11.05
C ARG A 99 -8.09 -5.77 10.18
N GLU A 100 -7.57 -6.85 10.72
CA GLU A 100 -6.67 -7.73 9.99
C GLU A 100 -7.37 -8.39 8.79
N ARG A 101 -8.63 -8.79 8.96
CA ARG A 101 -9.47 -9.42 7.93
C ARG A 101 -10.95 -9.19 8.20
N GLY A 102 -11.77 -9.44 7.21
CA GLY A 102 -13.23 -9.39 7.33
C GLY A 102 -13.91 -9.45 5.99
N ASN A 103 -15.24 -9.28 6.01
CA ASN A 103 -16.08 -9.15 4.84
C ASN A 103 -16.85 -7.84 4.91
N ALA A 104 -16.83 -7.05 3.85
CA ALA A 104 -17.51 -5.76 3.76
C ALA A 104 -17.81 -5.41 2.30
N ARG A 105 -18.84 -4.58 2.08
CA ARG A 105 -19.13 -4.03 0.74
C ARG A 105 -18.35 -2.75 0.44
N GLN A 106 -17.87 -2.10 1.48
CA GLN A 106 -17.12 -0.85 1.41
C GLN A 106 -16.28 -0.67 2.66
N LEU A 107 -15.25 0.15 2.56
CA LEU A 107 -14.31 0.47 3.63
C LEU A 107 -14.51 1.92 4.04
N THR A 108 -14.80 2.17 5.32
CA THR A 108 -15.05 3.52 5.84
C THR A 108 -13.94 3.93 6.78
N CYS A 109 -13.28 5.03 6.48
CA CYS A 109 -12.24 5.61 7.31
C CYS A 109 -12.84 6.08 8.64
N VAL A 110 -12.25 5.61 9.76
CA VAL A 110 -12.74 5.92 11.11
C VAL A 110 -12.57 7.39 11.48
N TYR A 111 -11.71 8.13 10.78
CA TYR A 111 -11.37 9.51 11.17
C TYR A 111 -12.44 10.52 10.70
N HIS A 112 -12.78 10.55 9.40
CA HIS A 112 -13.76 11.51 8.86
C HIS A 112 -14.81 10.84 7.98
N SER A 113 -15.02 9.53 8.11
CA SER A 113 -16.04 8.76 7.41
C SER A 113 -15.99 8.87 5.88
N TRP A 114 -14.78 9.06 5.31
CA TRP A 114 -14.59 8.85 3.89
C TRP A 114 -14.74 7.37 3.59
N THR A 115 -15.59 7.05 2.61
CA THR A 115 -15.97 5.68 2.28
C THR A 115 -15.48 5.32 0.90
N PHE A 116 -14.80 4.18 0.81
CA PHE A 116 -14.21 3.66 -0.41
C PHE A 116 -14.86 2.32 -0.76
N ASP A 117 -15.02 2.03 -2.05
CA ASP A 117 -15.34 0.67 -2.49
C ASP A 117 -14.11 -0.25 -2.37
N LEU A 118 -14.33 -1.55 -2.67
CA LEU A 118 -13.25 -2.55 -2.57
C LEU A 118 -12.19 -2.44 -3.68
N GLN A 119 -12.39 -1.53 -4.64
CA GLN A 119 -11.40 -1.14 -5.65
C GLN A 119 -10.64 0.13 -5.25
N GLY A 120 -10.89 0.66 -4.04
CA GLY A 120 -10.26 1.88 -3.53
C GLY A 120 -10.83 3.18 -4.07
N ARG A 121 -11.93 3.19 -4.83
CA ARG A 121 -12.55 4.42 -5.35
C ARG A 121 -13.35 5.11 -4.25
N LEU A 122 -13.23 6.43 -4.14
CA LEU A 122 -13.98 7.22 -3.17
C LEU A 122 -15.47 7.27 -3.57
N LYS A 123 -16.34 6.75 -2.72
CA LYS A 123 -17.78 6.65 -2.94
C LYS A 123 -18.61 7.57 -2.04
N GLY A 124 -18.11 7.87 -0.86
CA GLY A 124 -18.85 8.68 0.11
C GLY A 124 -17.97 9.60 0.93
N ILE A 125 -18.49 10.77 1.23
CA ILE A 125 -17.86 11.77 2.09
C ILE A 125 -18.94 12.28 3.03
N ALA A 126 -18.69 12.16 4.33
CA ALA A 126 -19.58 12.73 5.34
C ALA A 126 -19.66 14.26 5.15
N PHE A 127 -20.87 14.79 5.18
CA PHE A 127 -21.13 16.23 5.02
C PHE A 127 -20.60 16.85 3.72
N ARG A 128 -20.56 16.08 2.62
CA ARG A 128 -20.07 16.56 1.30
C ARG A 128 -20.68 17.89 0.89
N ASN A 129 -21.97 18.07 1.15
CA ASN A 129 -22.73 19.28 0.80
C ASN A 129 -22.83 20.29 1.96
N GLY A 130 -22.05 20.10 3.02
CA GLY A 130 -22.12 20.93 4.22
C GLY A 130 -23.32 20.61 5.13
N THR A 131 -23.48 21.43 6.14
CA THR A 131 -24.60 21.36 7.10
C THR A 131 -25.29 22.72 7.15
N ASN A 132 -26.60 22.77 6.93
CA ASN A 132 -27.38 24.01 6.91
C ASN A 132 -26.82 25.08 5.93
N GLY A 133 -26.32 24.64 4.78
CA GLY A 133 -25.75 25.53 3.75
C GLY A 133 -24.36 26.10 4.05
N GLN A 134 -23.69 25.58 5.09
CA GLN A 134 -22.34 25.99 5.48
C GLN A 134 -21.35 24.82 5.39
N GLY A 135 -20.11 25.11 4.96
CA GLY A 135 -19.04 24.12 4.82
C GLY A 135 -19.27 23.20 3.62
N GLY A 136 -18.77 21.97 3.72
CA GLY A 136 -18.82 20.99 2.64
C GLY A 136 -17.56 21.01 1.78
N MET A 137 -17.55 20.17 0.73
CA MET A 137 -16.46 20.13 -0.25
C MET A 137 -16.62 21.27 -1.26
N PRO A 138 -15.50 21.80 -1.80
CA PRO A 138 -15.59 22.86 -2.84
C PRO A 138 -16.34 22.38 -4.08
N ALA A 139 -16.96 23.29 -4.82
CA ALA A 139 -17.79 22.98 -5.98
C ALA A 139 -17.07 22.17 -7.09
N GLY A 140 -15.75 22.28 -7.18
CA GLY A 140 -14.93 21.51 -8.14
C GLY A 140 -14.32 20.22 -7.57
N PHE A 141 -14.78 19.76 -6.41
CA PHE A 141 -14.24 18.55 -5.83
C PHE A 141 -14.57 17.30 -6.66
N ASP A 142 -13.54 16.65 -7.17
CA ASP A 142 -13.63 15.43 -7.98
C ASP A 142 -13.25 14.20 -7.15
N PRO A 143 -14.21 13.32 -6.78
CA PRO A 143 -13.92 12.10 -6.01
C PRO A 143 -12.96 11.13 -6.71
N ASP A 144 -12.91 11.13 -8.04
CA ASP A 144 -12.07 10.17 -8.78
C ASP A 144 -10.58 10.47 -8.61
N GLN A 145 -10.22 11.70 -8.29
CA GLN A 145 -8.84 12.09 -7.95
C GLN A 145 -8.44 11.72 -6.50
N HIS A 146 -9.37 11.18 -5.72
CA HIS A 146 -9.17 10.87 -4.30
C HIS A 146 -9.33 9.38 -3.99
N ARG A 147 -9.03 8.51 -4.95
CA ARG A 147 -8.97 7.07 -4.71
C ARG A 147 -7.79 6.71 -3.79
N LEU A 148 -7.86 5.54 -3.15
CA LEU A 148 -6.68 4.94 -2.51
C LEU A 148 -5.65 4.57 -3.59
N GLU A 149 -4.37 4.74 -3.29
CA GLU A 149 -3.27 4.38 -4.22
C GLU A 149 -3.35 2.88 -4.53
N PRO A 150 -3.58 2.48 -5.80
CA PRO A 150 -3.69 1.07 -6.16
C PRO A 150 -2.32 0.43 -6.31
N LEU A 151 -2.23 -0.87 -6.07
CA LEU A 151 -1.14 -1.71 -6.53
C LEU A 151 -1.61 -2.50 -7.75
N ARG A 152 -0.68 -2.85 -8.65
CA ARG A 152 -0.93 -3.94 -9.60
C ARG A 152 -1.07 -5.23 -8.81
N VAL A 153 -1.98 -6.10 -9.25
CA VAL A 153 -2.19 -7.40 -8.63
C VAL A 153 -2.05 -8.48 -9.68
N ASP A 154 -1.40 -9.57 -9.29
CA ASP A 154 -1.39 -10.81 -10.05
C ASP A 154 -1.54 -11.99 -9.10
N THR A 155 -2.07 -13.10 -9.61
CA THR A 155 -2.29 -14.32 -8.83
C THR A 155 -1.61 -15.50 -9.53
N PHE A 156 -0.74 -16.17 -8.81
CA PHE A 156 -0.03 -17.34 -9.31
C PHE A 156 -0.09 -18.48 -8.31
N CYS A 157 -0.59 -19.64 -8.72
CA CYS A 157 -0.72 -20.85 -7.89
C CYS A 157 -1.39 -20.61 -6.52
N GLY A 158 -2.43 -19.76 -6.47
CA GLY A 158 -3.13 -19.43 -5.24
C GLY A 158 -2.42 -18.42 -4.33
N LEU A 159 -1.32 -17.83 -4.80
CA LEU A 159 -0.60 -16.74 -4.13
C LEU A 159 -0.96 -15.43 -4.81
N ILE A 160 -1.33 -14.43 -4.02
CA ILE A 160 -1.63 -13.08 -4.50
C ILE A 160 -0.41 -12.20 -4.28
N PHE A 161 0.01 -11.52 -5.35
CA PHE A 161 1.13 -10.60 -5.37
C PHE A 161 0.68 -9.19 -5.71
N GLY A 162 1.44 -8.20 -5.22
CA GLY A 162 1.22 -6.80 -5.54
C GLY A 162 2.51 -6.06 -5.88
N ALA A 163 2.42 -5.08 -6.77
CA ALA A 163 3.53 -4.21 -7.13
C ALA A 163 3.07 -2.75 -7.22
N PHE A 164 3.93 -1.84 -6.77
CA PHE A 164 3.70 -0.39 -6.90
C PHE A 164 4.03 0.13 -8.30
N ALA A 165 4.95 -0.52 -9.00
CA ALA A 165 5.34 -0.10 -10.33
C ALA A 165 4.24 -0.40 -11.37
N GLU A 166 4.01 0.55 -12.28
CA GLU A 166 3.07 0.37 -13.40
C GLU A 166 3.61 -0.61 -14.44
N GLU A 167 4.93 -0.59 -14.67
CA GLU A 167 5.62 -1.50 -15.58
C GLU A 167 6.50 -2.48 -14.79
N MET A 168 6.37 -3.75 -15.12
CA MET A 168 7.19 -4.82 -14.53
C MET A 168 8.19 -5.30 -15.60
N PRO A 169 9.43 -5.61 -15.20
CA PRO A 169 10.38 -6.22 -16.12
C PRO A 169 9.83 -7.55 -16.64
N ALA A 170 10.12 -7.83 -17.91
CA ALA A 170 9.73 -9.05 -18.58
C ALA A 170 10.44 -10.28 -17.99
#